data_d2e353a2b04192514b198fc58bef80d6
#
_entry.id   d2e353a2b04192514b198fc58bef80d6
#
_cell.length_a   1.000
_cell.length_b   1.000
_cell.length_c   1.000
_cell.angle_alpha   90.00
_cell.angle_beta   90.00
_cell.angle_gamma   90.00
#
_symmetry.space_group_name_H-M   'P 1'
#
loop_
_entity.id
_entity.type
_entity.pdbx_description
1 polymer ?
#
loop_
_entity_poly.entity_id
_entity_poly.type
_entity_poly.pdbx_seq_one_letter_code
_entity_poly.pdbx_strand_id
1 'polypeptide(L)'
;MGLLLLETFGPIEWILLTVWILAISAPIIYSLKNKTPVALGISVALLLGYIVQYSWVVMRNYQIDVNFVWADFMLIPTRIDSPTWLHTLASAGFLHSQSDVTHVLGNVLVIALVGIPLEQRLGTNRFIAVYILGLLGGSI
;
A
#
# COMPACT_ATOMS: atom_id res chain seq x y z
N MET A 1 -11.92 22.27 1.40
CA MET A 1 -11.43 22.42 0.02
C MET A 1 -10.23 21.52 -0.13
N GLY A 2 -10.46 20.29 -0.46
CA GLY A 2 -9.42 19.28 -0.67
C GLY A 2 -9.61 18.68 -2.05
N LEU A 3 -9.34 19.48 -3.07
CA LEU A 3 -9.11 18.96 -4.40
C LEU A 3 -7.91 18.04 -4.30
N LEU A 4 -8.08 16.84 -4.78
CA LEU A 4 -7.02 15.87 -4.88
C LEU A 4 -5.89 16.49 -5.70
N LEU A 5 -4.67 16.39 -5.23
CA LEU A 5 -3.48 16.83 -5.97
C LEU A 5 -3.35 16.13 -7.33
N LEU A 6 -4.14 15.07 -7.55
CA LEU A 6 -4.28 14.37 -8.83
C LEU A 6 -4.57 15.31 -10.02
N GLU A 7 -5.23 16.44 -9.79
CA GLU A 7 -5.47 17.45 -10.85
C GLU A 7 -4.19 18.14 -11.33
N THR A 8 -3.13 18.09 -10.52
CA THR A 8 -1.83 18.70 -10.83
C THR A 8 -0.83 17.68 -11.41
N PHE A 9 -1.24 16.40 -11.53
CA PHE A 9 -0.35 15.36 -12.03
C PHE A 9 -0.03 15.55 -13.51
N GLY A 10 1.27 15.52 -13.80
CA GLY A 10 1.77 15.38 -15.17
C GLY A 10 1.81 13.92 -15.62
N PRO A 11 2.24 13.66 -16.86
CA PRO A 11 2.31 12.30 -17.42
C PRO A 11 3.19 11.34 -16.60
N ILE A 12 4.26 11.84 -15.99
CA ILE A 12 5.21 11.02 -15.22
C ILE A 12 4.56 10.54 -13.93
N GLU A 13 3.82 11.41 -13.22
CA GLU A 13 3.11 11.08 -12.00
C GLU A 13 2.02 10.04 -12.27
N TRP A 14 1.30 10.14 -13.38
CA TRP A 14 0.32 9.14 -13.79
C TRP A 14 0.95 7.79 -14.13
N ILE A 15 2.11 7.78 -14.80
CA ILE A 15 2.87 6.55 -15.08
C ILE A 15 3.30 5.91 -13.75
N LEU A 16 3.87 6.70 -12.85
CA LEU A 16 4.31 6.22 -11.55
C LEU A 16 3.17 5.61 -10.74
N LEU A 17 2.04 6.30 -10.66
CA LEU A 17 0.85 5.80 -9.98
C LEU A 17 0.35 4.49 -10.59
N THR A 18 0.33 4.40 -11.92
CA THR A 18 -0.07 3.18 -12.62
C THR A 18 0.87 2.03 -12.29
N VAL A 19 2.19 2.26 -12.34
CA VAL A 19 3.20 1.24 -12.00
C VAL A 19 3.05 0.80 -10.55
N TRP A 20 2.80 1.73 -9.62
CA TRP A 20 2.59 1.41 -8.21
C TRP A 20 1.32 0.57 -7.99
N ILE A 21 0.20 0.94 -8.62
CA ILE A 21 -1.05 0.16 -8.54
C ILE A 21 -0.84 -1.26 -9.08
N LEU A 22 -0.14 -1.40 -10.20
CA LEU A 22 0.18 -2.71 -10.76
C LEU A 22 1.11 -3.51 -9.84
N ALA A 23 2.11 -2.87 -9.25
CA ALA A 23 3.05 -3.51 -8.33
C ALA A 23 2.37 -4.09 -7.08
N ILE A 24 1.33 -3.42 -6.56
CA ILE A 24 0.56 -3.92 -5.42
C ILE A 24 -0.51 -4.93 -5.85
N SER A 25 -1.23 -4.67 -6.93
CA SER A 25 -2.37 -5.52 -7.30
C SER A 25 -1.96 -6.85 -7.94
N ALA A 26 -0.92 -6.87 -8.78
CA ALA A 26 -0.53 -8.06 -9.53
C ALA A 26 -0.17 -9.27 -8.65
N PRO A 27 0.65 -9.16 -7.57
CA PRO A 27 0.96 -10.29 -6.70
C PRO A 27 -0.27 -10.84 -5.99
N ILE A 28 -1.18 -9.96 -5.55
CA ILE A 28 -2.41 -10.35 -4.86
C ILE A 28 -3.33 -11.09 -5.83
N ILE A 29 -3.53 -10.55 -7.03
CA ILE A 29 -4.35 -11.18 -8.08
C ILE A 29 -3.73 -12.52 -8.49
N TYR A 30 -2.40 -12.60 -8.62
CA TYR A 30 -1.70 -13.84 -8.92
C TYR A 30 -1.98 -14.89 -7.86
N SER A 31 -1.88 -14.53 -6.57
CA SER A 31 -2.14 -15.47 -5.48
C SER A 31 -3.59 -15.99 -5.50
N LEU A 32 -4.56 -15.11 -5.72
CA LEU A 32 -5.97 -15.50 -5.81
C LEU A 32 -6.23 -16.45 -6.98
N LYS A 33 -5.63 -16.19 -8.15
CA LYS A 33 -5.83 -17.02 -9.36
C LYS A 33 -5.15 -18.37 -9.25
N ASN A 34 -3.97 -18.44 -8.65
CA ASN A 34 -3.14 -19.64 -8.61
C ASN A 34 -3.29 -20.43 -7.29
N LYS A 35 -4.23 -20.02 -6.43
CA LYS A 35 -4.47 -20.68 -5.13
C LYS A 35 -3.22 -20.75 -4.24
N THR A 36 -2.32 -19.78 -4.38
CA THR A 36 -1.21 -19.60 -3.45
C THR A 36 -1.67 -18.70 -2.30
N PRO A 37 -1.02 -18.74 -1.13
CA PRO A 37 -1.44 -17.92 0.00
C PRO A 37 -1.52 -16.44 -0.36
N VAL A 38 -2.67 -15.80 -0.11
CA VAL A 38 -2.87 -14.36 -0.35
C VAL A 38 -1.98 -13.54 0.58
N ALA A 39 -1.70 -14.04 1.78
CA ALA A 39 -0.70 -13.44 2.67
C ALA A 39 0.67 -13.28 2.00
N LEU A 40 1.10 -14.27 1.21
CA LEU A 40 2.33 -14.16 0.42
C LEU A 40 2.19 -13.07 -0.66
N GLY A 41 1.06 -13.04 -1.37
CA GLY A 41 0.77 -12.01 -2.38
C GLY A 41 0.82 -10.60 -1.78
N ILE A 42 0.25 -10.40 -0.60
CA ILE A 42 0.28 -9.13 0.12
C ILE A 42 1.73 -8.77 0.53
N SER A 43 2.51 -9.73 1.05
CA SER A 43 3.91 -9.49 1.41
C SER A 43 4.74 -9.03 0.22
N VAL A 44 4.57 -9.68 -0.94
CA VAL A 44 5.25 -9.27 -2.18
C VAL A 44 4.74 -7.90 -2.66
N ALA A 45 3.43 -7.64 -2.56
CA ALA A 45 2.84 -6.36 -2.92
C ALA A 45 3.42 -5.20 -2.10
N LEU A 46 3.62 -5.38 -0.80
CA LEU A 46 4.25 -4.39 0.07
C LEU A 46 5.69 -4.09 -0.36
N LEU A 47 6.48 -5.12 -0.65
CA LEU A 47 7.86 -4.94 -1.12
C LEU A 47 7.93 -4.22 -2.46
N LEU A 48 7.15 -4.66 -3.44
CA LEU A 48 7.14 -4.04 -4.77
C LEU A 48 6.61 -2.61 -4.73
N GLY A 49 5.54 -2.37 -3.98
CA GLY A 49 5.00 -1.03 -3.76
C GLY A 49 6.04 -0.10 -3.12
N TYR A 50 6.77 -0.59 -2.12
CA TYR A 50 7.86 0.17 -1.49
C TYR A 50 9.02 0.45 -2.44
N ILE A 51 9.43 -0.52 -3.27
CA ILE A 51 10.49 -0.33 -4.26
C ILE A 51 10.12 0.77 -5.25
N VAL A 52 8.88 0.78 -5.76
CA VAL A 52 8.40 1.84 -6.67
C VAL A 52 8.44 3.20 -5.96
N GLN A 53 7.93 3.25 -4.74
CA GLN A 53 7.89 4.45 -3.90
C GLN A 53 9.31 5.01 -3.64
N TYR A 54 10.22 4.15 -3.22
CA TYR A 54 11.60 4.51 -2.92
C TYR A 54 12.40 4.91 -4.18
N SER A 55 12.21 4.17 -5.28
CA SER A 55 12.88 4.48 -6.55
C SER A 55 12.54 5.88 -7.05
N TRP A 56 11.29 6.33 -6.87
CA TRP A 56 10.89 7.68 -7.20
C TRP A 56 11.64 8.73 -6.38
N VAL A 57 11.76 8.50 -5.07
CA VAL A 57 12.49 9.42 -4.17
C VAL A 57 13.95 9.53 -4.57
N VAL A 58 14.60 8.40 -4.89
CA VAL A 58 15.99 8.38 -5.33
C VAL A 58 16.16 9.12 -6.67
N MET A 59 15.28 8.88 -7.64
CA MET A 59 15.35 9.55 -8.94
C MET A 59 15.18 11.07 -8.86
N ARG A 60 14.45 11.55 -7.85
CA ARG A 60 14.24 12.99 -7.60
C ARG A 60 15.25 13.61 -6.63
N ASN A 61 16.36 12.91 -6.32
CA ASN A 61 17.42 13.39 -5.41
C ASN A 61 16.91 13.83 -4.04
N TYR A 62 15.94 13.12 -3.47
CA TYR A 62 15.35 13.40 -2.16
C TYR A 62 14.76 14.83 -2.01
N GLN A 63 14.36 15.46 -3.11
CA GLN A 63 13.71 16.76 -3.02
C GLN A 63 12.35 16.68 -2.33
N ILE A 64 11.98 17.73 -1.61
CA ILE A 64 10.78 17.77 -0.75
C ILE A 64 9.51 17.49 -1.55
N ASP A 65 9.43 17.92 -2.80
CA ASP A 65 8.27 17.73 -3.69
C ASP A 65 8.02 16.28 -4.09
N VAL A 66 8.94 15.40 -3.78
CA VAL A 66 8.88 13.97 -4.14
C VAL A 66 7.73 13.25 -3.42
N ASN A 67 7.44 13.66 -2.20
CA ASN A 67 6.34 13.07 -1.42
C ASN A 67 4.96 13.55 -1.88
N PHE A 68 4.91 14.52 -2.77
CA PHE A 68 3.68 15.13 -3.24
C PHE A 68 2.73 14.11 -3.91
N VAL A 69 3.29 13.21 -4.73
CA VAL A 69 2.51 12.17 -5.41
C VAL A 69 1.80 11.24 -4.43
N TRP A 70 2.45 10.95 -3.29
CA TRP A 70 1.90 10.03 -2.30
C TRP A 70 0.98 10.69 -1.28
N ALA A 71 0.96 12.03 -1.21
CA ALA A 71 0.18 12.77 -0.22
C ALA A 71 -1.33 12.50 -0.30
N ASP A 72 -1.85 12.26 -1.52
CA ASP A 72 -3.26 11.97 -1.73
C ASP A 72 -3.65 10.52 -1.35
N PHE A 73 -2.66 9.66 -1.12
CA PHE A 73 -2.85 8.27 -0.72
C PHE A 73 -2.46 8.01 0.74
N MET A 74 -1.87 9.01 1.41
CA MET A 74 -1.52 8.94 2.82
C MET A 74 -2.76 9.20 3.69
N LEU A 75 -2.85 8.46 4.79
CA LEU A 75 -3.86 8.73 5.80
C LEU A 75 -3.50 10.00 6.56
N ILE A 76 -4.32 11.02 6.41
CA ILE A 76 -4.19 12.29 7.14
C ILE A 76 -5.43 12.43 8.03
N PRO A 77 -5.30 12.29 9.36
CA PRO A 77 -6.46 12.24 10.27
C PRO A 77 -7.41 13.44 10.13
N THR A 78 -6.89 14.64 9.85
CA THR A 78 -7.70 15.85 9.66
C THR A 78 -8.51 15.88 8.37
N ARG A 79 -8.33 14.92 7.47
CA ARG A 79 -9.04 14.82 6.18
C ARG A 79 -10.04 13.68 6.12
N ILE A 80 -10.04 12.79 7.11
CA ILE A 80 -10.85 11.56 7.10
C ILE A 80 -12.36 11.84 7.15
N ASP A 81 -12.76 13.03 7.58
CA ASP A 81 -14.17 13.46 7.65
C ASP A 81 -14.80 13.67 6.27
N SER A 82 -13.98 13.77 5.23
CA SER A 82 -14.47 13.94 3.87
C SER A 82 -14.55 12.60 3.14
N PRO A 83 -15.71 12.26 2.51
CA PRO A 83 -15.85 11.03 1.72
C PRO A 83 -14.81 10.89 0.61
N THR A 84 -14.28 12.00 0.10
CA THR A 84 -13.25 12.02 -0.94
C THR A 84 -11.92 11.44 -0.48
N TRP A 85 -11.72 11.31 0.84
CA TRP A 85 -10.48 10.79 1.43
C TRP A 85 -10.61 9.35 1.98
N LEU A 86 -11.78 8.73 1.86
CA LEU A 86 -11.99 7.37 2.36
C LEU A 86 -11.07 6.32 1.71
N HIS A 87 -10.63 6.55 0.47
CA HIS A 87 -9.66 5.67 -0.18
C HIS A 87 -8.33 5.59 0.57
N THR A 88 -7.95 6.62 1.33
CA THR A 88 -6.69 6.65 2.08
C THR A 88 -6.65 5.63 3.20
N LEU A 89 -7.81 5.20 3.71
CA LEU A 89 -7.90 4.10 4.68
C LEU A 89 -7.31 2.79 4.13
N ALA A 90 -7.49 2.55 2.84
CA ALA A 90 -6.96 1.36 2.18
C ALA A 90 -5.55 1.59 1.62
N SER A 91 -5.32 2.71 0.92
CA SER A 91 -4.06 2.98 0.26
C SER A 91 -2.90 3.21 1.24
N ALA A 92 -3.17 3.81 2.41
CA ALA A 92 -2.16 4.03 3.43
C ALA A 92 -1.51 2.73 3.93
N GLY A 93 -2.23 1.61 3.91
CA GLY A 93 -1.67 0.31 4.28
C GLY A 93 -0.57 -0.21 3.36
N PHE A 94 -0.46 0.35 2.16
CA PHE A 94 0.58 0.03 1.18
C PHE A 94 1.66 1.11 1.06
N LEU A 95 1.50 2.22 1.76
CA LEU A 95 2.49 3.28 1.82
C LEU A 95 3.35 3.13 3.07
N HIS A 96 4.66 3.28 2.90
CA HIS A 96 5.62 3.11 3.98
C HIS A 96 6.57 4.29 4.06
N SER A 97 7.11 4.52 5.25
CA SER A 97 8.14 5.53 5.47
C SER A 97 9.35 5.25 4.59
N GLN A 98 9.78 6.24 3.86
CA GLN A 98 10.94 6.14 2.96
C GLN A 98 12.26 6.29 3.69
N SER A 99 12.21 6.82 4.91
CA SER A 99 13.38 6.96 5.78
C SER A 99 13.66 5.72 6.64
N ASP A 100 12.70 4.80 6.74
CA ASP A 100 12.81 3.61 7.59
C ASP A 100 12.33 2.34 6.87
N VAL A 101 13.29 1.66 6.23
CA VAL A 101 13.06 0.37 5.57
C VAL A 101 12.67 -0.73 6.55
N THR A 102 13.04 -0.60 7.84
CA THR A 102 12.75 -1.64 8.83
C THR A 102 11.25 -1.78 9.07
N HIS A 103 10.48 -0.70 8.90
CA HIS A 103 9.04 -0.72 9.04
C HIS A 103 8.37 -1.60 7.97
N VAL A 104 8.74 -1.43 6.70
CA VAL A 104 8.18 -2.28 5.62
C VAL A 104 8.65 -3.72 5.76
N LEU A 105 9.92 -3.96 6.10
CA LEU A 105 10.43 -5.32 6.31
C LEU A 105 9.75 -6.01 7.48
N GLY A 106 9.49 -5.29 8.57
CA GLY A 106 8.74 -5.80 9.72
C GLY A 106 7.32 -6.23 9.32
N ASN A 107 6.60 -5.39 8.58
CA ASN A 107 5.26 -5.72 8.10
C ASN A 107 5.27 -6.94 7.17
N VAL A 108 6.20 -6.99 6.23
CA VAL A 108 6.37 -8.13 5.31
C VAL A 108 6.64 -9.42 6.08
N LEU A 109 7.55 -9.39 7.05
CA LEU A 109 7.87 -10.57 7.87
C LEU A 109 6.67 -11.03 8.70
N VAL A 110 5.97 -10.12 9.35
CA VAL A 110 4.77 -10.45 10.14
C VAL A 110 3.69 -11.07 9.25
N ILE A 111 3.40 -10.47 8.11
CA ILE A 111 2.38 -10.98 7.18
C ILE A 111 2.80 -12.33 6.59
N ALA A 112 4.08 -12.52 6.25
CA ALA A 112 4.55 -13.80 5.74
C ALA A 112 4.55 -14.89 6.83
N LEU A 113 5.15 -14.61 7.99
CA LEU A 113 5.35 -15.62 9.03
C LEU A 113 4.07 -15.95 9.83
N VAL A 114 3.22 -14.98 10.03
CA VAL A 114 1.96 -15.13 10.79
C VAL A 114 0.77 -15.27 9.85
N GLY A 115 0.72 -14.47 8.80
CA GLY A 115 -0.39 -14.45 7.86
C GLY A 115 -0.55 -15.74 7.07
N ILE A 116 0.55 -16.33 6.57
CA ILE A 116 0.47 -17.59 5.81
C ILE A 116 -0.10 -18.73 6.67
N PRO A 117 0.41 -19.05 7.86
CA PRO A 117 -0.19 -20.06 8.72
C PRO A 117 -1.62 -19.73 9.15
N LEU A 118 -1.92 -18.45 9.38
CA LEU A 118 -3.26 -18.01 9.73
C LEU A 118 -4.24 -18.25 8.58
N GLU A 119 -3.85 -17.89 7.35
CA GLU A 119 -4.64 -18.16 6.15
C GLU A 119 -4.89 -19.64 5.93
N GLN A 120 -3.88 -20.49 6.15
CA GLN A 120 -4.02 -21.94 6.05
C GLN A 120 -5.04 -22.50 7.04
N ARG A 121 -5.16 -21.89 8.22
CA ARG A 121 -6.12 -22.34 9.27
C ARG A 121 -7.53 -21.79 9.07
N LEU A 122 -7.67 -20.54 8.67
CA LEU A 122 -8.94 -19.85 8.55
C LEU A 122 -9.59 -19.99 7.17
N GLY A 123 -8.77 -20.26 6.16
CA GLY A 123 -9.12 -20.12 4.75
C GLY A 123 -9.00 -18.68 4.25
N THR A 124 -8.76 -18.54 2.95
CA THR A 124 -8.44 -17.26 2.30
C THR A 124 -9.46 -16.15 2.56
N ASN A 125 -10.77 -16.46 2.45
CA ASN A 125 -11.81 -15.42 2.61
C ASN A 125 -11.83 -14.83 4.03
N ARG A 126 -11.69 -15.67 5.05
CA ARG A 126 -11.66 -15.21 6.45
C ARG A 126 -10.36 -14.47 6.75
N PHE A 127 -9.24 -14.95 6.21
CA PHE A 127 -7.96 -14.25 6.33
C PHE A 127 -8.03 -12.84 5.73
N ILE A 128 -8.57 -12.68 4.51
CA ILE A 128 -8.75 -11.38 3.88
C ILE A 128 -9.63 -10.46 4.75
N ALA A 129 -10.72 -10.97 5.29
CA ALA A 129 -11.59 -10.20 6.17
C ALA A 129 -10.84 -9.71 7.43
N VAL A 130 -10.07 -10.59 8.08
CA VAL A 130 -9.23 -10.22 9.24
C VAL A 130 -8.18 -9.20 8.87
N TYR A 131 -7.52 -9.37 7.72
CA TYR A 131 -6.51 -8.43 7.24
C TYR A 131 -7.09 -7.04 6.99
N ILE A 132 -8.24 -6.96 6.29
CA ILE A 132 -8.92 -5.68 6.00
C ILE A 132 -9.38 -5.01 7.31
N LEU A 133 -9.98 -5.76 8.23
CA LEU A 133 -10.39 -5.22 9.53
C LEU A 133 -9.21 -4.71 10.34
N GLY A 134 -8.08 -5.42 10.32
CA GLY A 134 -6.84 -5.00 10.96
C GLY A 134 -6.26 -3.73 10.34
N LEU A 135 -6.28 -3.63 9.01
CA LEU A 135 -5.83 -2.46 8.28
C LEU A 135 -6.70 -1.23 8.60
N LEU A 136 -8.01 -1.38 8.57
CA LEU A 136 -8.94 -0.29 8.89
C LEU A 136 -8.86 0.09 10.38
N GLY A 137 -8.80 -0.88 11.28
CA GLY A 137 -8.69 -0.63 12.72
C GLY A 137 -7.37 -0.01 13.14
N GLY A 138 -6.28 -0.30 12.44
CA GLY A 138 -4.99 0.34 12.66
C GLY A 138 -4.88 1.74 12.07
N SER A 139 -5.84 2.15 11.24
CA SER A 139 -5.88 3.46 10.58
C SER A 139 -6.74 4.49 11.35
N ILE A 140 -7.48 4.06 12.36
CA ILE A 140 -8.34 4.89 13.23
C ILE A 140 -7.65 5.14 14.56
#